data_ae48252132645f85cc0082de422a6f9c
#
_entry.id   ae48252132645f85cc0082de422a6f9c
#
_cell.length_a   1.000
_cell.length_b   1.000
_cell.length_c   1.000
_cell.angle_alpha   90.00
_cell.angle_beta   90.00
_cell.angle_gamma   90.00
#
_symmetry.space_group_name_H-M   'P 1'
#
loop_
_entity.id
_entity.type
_entity.pdbx_description
1 polymer ?
#
loop_
_entity_poly.entity_id
_entity_poly.type
_entity_poly.pdbx_seq_one_letter_code
_entity_poly.pdbx_strand_id
1 'polypeptide(L)'
;MEEPFGIQNEYCELGKCYYHRRRGHCQRTKEPRRETRGTHKVDNTNLRQENQPAQADISNLTNQNEQLSDKVAIASQLNATSISVIPLNKRGKECKKIKDVKKIAIHFTISRNVTTATGMRTLYLRITTPTGETLSKGGSFDFENKQLPYSIRKDIEYTGQEQAVSLYWDVNETLSAGEYRIDIFADGQVIGQTRHNLK
;
A
#
# COMPACT_ATOMS: atom_id res chain seq x y z
N MET A 1 5.64 -63.58 41.59
CA MET A 1 5.26 -62.63 40.50
C MET A 1 6.55 -62.19 39.93
N GLU A 2 6.97 -62.83 38.85
CA GLU A 2 8.22 -62.51 38.14
C GLU A 2 7.88 -61.59 36.99
N GLU A 3 8.55 -60.39 36.94
CA GLU A 3 8.45 -59.48 35.83
C GLU A 3 9.26 -60.00 34.63
N PRO A 4 8.78 -59.85 33.40
CA PRO A 4 9.51 -60.28 32.22
C PRO A 4 10.64 -59.29 31.87
N PHE A 5 11.81 -59.83 31.65
CA PHE A 5 13.02 -59.14 31.15
C PHE A 5 12.74 -58.29 29.92
N GLY A 6 12.90 -56.99 30.06
CA GLY A 6 12.88 -56.05 28.96
C GLY A 6 14.11 -56.22 28.06
N ILE A 7 13.87 -56.36 26.76
CA ILE A 7 14.91 -56.32 25.73
C ILE A 7 15.34 -54.88 25.56
N GLN A 8 16.53 -54.53 26.06
CA GLN A 8 17.15 -53.24 25.79
C GLN A 8 17.82 -53.29 24.40
N ASN A 9 17.28 -52.54 23.44
CA ASN A 9 17.92 -52.26 22.16
C ASN A 9 18.94 -51.13 22.33
N GLU A 10 20.23 -51.47 22.43
CA GLU A 10 21.32 -50.49 22.31
C GLU A 10 21.56 -50.18 20.84
N TYR A 11 21.28 -48.94 20.46
CA TYR A 11 21.62 -48.39 19.15
C TYR A 11 23.07 -47.91 19.15
N CYS A 12 23.88 -48.50 18.28
CA CYS A 12 25.25 -48.03 18.05
C CYS A 12 25.25 -47.01 16.90
N GLU A 13 25.69 -45.80 17.15
CA GLU A 13 25.64 -44.62 16.21
C GLU A 13 26.57 -44.68 15.00
N LEU A 14 27.33 -45.76 14.82
CA LEU A 14 28.27 -45.88 13.70
C LEU A 14 28.00 -47.18 12.89
N GLY A 15 27.07 -47.06 11.95
CA GLY A 15 26.85 -48.04 10.90
C GLY A 15 26.07 -49.27 11.38
N LYS A 16 24.81 -49.33 10.98
CA LYS A 16 23.81 -50.36 11.20
C LYS A 16 24.36 -51.78 11.28
N CYS A 17 24.71 -52.23 12.47
CA CYS A 17 25.02 -53.61 12.76
C CYS A 17 24.01 -54.09 13.79
N TYR A 18 23.13 -55.04 13.41
CA TYR A 18 22.28 -55.75 14.35
C TYR A 18 23.06 -56.91 14.95
N TYR A 19 23.21 -56.95 16.29
CA TYR A 19 23.80 -58.08 16.99
C TYR A 19 22.68 -58.97 17.55
N HIS A 20 22.55 -60.14 17.02
CA HIS A 20 21.77 -61.18 17.65
C HIS A 20 22.71 -62.11 18.44
N ARG A 21 22.69 -62.01 19.75
CA ARG A 21 23.47 -62.88 20.65
C ARG A 21 22.69 -64.16 20.96
N ARG A 22 22.89 -65.17 20.14
CA ARG A 22 22.63 -66.56 20.57
C ARG A 22 23.88 -67.40 20.35
N ARG A 23 24.42 -67.96 21.45
CA ARG A 23 25.50 -68.94 21.49
C ARG A 23 26.78 -68.59 20.72
N GLY A 24 27.46 -67.55 21.12
CA GLY A 24 28.90 -67.34 20.84
C GLY A 24 29.37 -67.19 19.37
N HIS A 25 28.46 -67.04 18.42
CA HIS A 25 28.83 -66.81 17.02
C HIS A 25 28.23 -65.45 16.53
N CYS A 26 29.11 -64.55 16.15
CA CYS A 26 28.71 -63.28 15.52
C CYS A 26 28.60 -63.51 14.01
N GLN A 27 27.37 -63.60 13.49
CA GLN A 27 27.15 -63.60 12.04
C GLN A 27 26.86 -62.17 11.56
N ARG A 28 27.75 -61.64 10.77
CA ARG A 28 27.63 -60.34 10.11
C ARG A 28 26.74 -60.52 8.87
N THR A 29 25.45 -60.26 9.00
CA THR A 29 24.57 -60.17 7.83
C THR A 29 24.78 -58.85 7.12
N LYS A 30 25.35 -58.87 5.92
CA LYS A 30 25.42 -57.73 5.03
C LYS A 30 24.06 -57.60 4.33
N GLU A 31 23.20 -56.66 4.79
CA GLU A 31 22.05 -56.29 3.99
C GLU A 31 22.50 -55.59 2.68
N PRO A 32 21.80 -55.84 1.58
CA PRO A 32 22.16 -55.26 0.30
C PRO A 32 21.89 -53.74 0.27
N ARG A 33 22.92 -52.93 0.35
CA ARG A 33 22.94 -51.48 0.42
C ARG A 33 22.52 -50.79 -0.91
N ARG A 34 21.82 -51.47 -1.80
CA ARG A 34 21.63 -51.01 -3.20
C ARG A 34 20.22 -50.57 -3.59
N GLU A 35 19.16 -50.97 -2.87
CA GLU A 35 17.78 -50.68 -3.35
C GLU A 35 17.20 -49.32 -2.85
N THR A 36 17.60 -48.84 -1.67
CA THR A 36 17.01 -47.61 -1.10
C THR A 36 17.43 -46.32 -1.80
N ARG A 37 18.58 -46.33 -2.51
CA ARG A 37 19.07 -45.10 -3.18
C ARG A 37 18.39 -44.83 -4.52
N GLY A 38 17.78 -45.85 -5.14
CA GLY A 38 17.03 -45.74 -6.38
C GLY A 38 15.60 -45.25 -6.15
N THR A 39 14.91 -45.81 -5.17
CA THR A 39 13.52 -45.45 -4.83
C THR A 39 13.42 -44.00 -4.37
N HIS A 40 14.30 -43.52 -3.49
CA HIS A 40 14.32 -42.12 -3.06
C HIS A 40 14.64 -41.12 -4.18
N LYS A 41 15.37 -41.50 -5.23
CA LYS A 41 15.59 -40.64 -6.38
C LYS A 41 14.35 -40.54 -7.27
N VAL A 42 13.65 -41.64 -7.48
CA VAL A 42 12.41 -41.71 -8.28
C VAL A 42 11.31 -40.96 -7.55
N ASP A 43 11.15 -41.12 -6.24
CA ASP A 43 10.18 -40.41 -5.44
C ASP A 43 10.42 -38.89 -5.45
N ASN A 44 11.69 -38.47 -5.38
CA ASN A 44 12.05 -37.03 -5.47
C ASN A 44 11.81 -36.44 -6.87
N THR A 45 11.96 -37.22 -7.92
CA THR A 45 11.66 -36.73 -9.28
C THR A 45 10.15 -36.64 -9.49
N ASN A 46 9.39 -37.61 -9.03
CA ASN A 46 7.92 -37.58 -9.11
C ASN A 46 7.32 -36.44 -8.28
N LEU A 47 7.78 -36.24 -7.03
CA LEU A 47 7.38 -35.12 -6.19
C LEU A 47 7.75 -33.76 -6.80
N ARG A 48 8.86 -33.65 -7.50
CA ARG A 48 9.24 -32.42 -8.22
C ARG A 48 8.34 -32.20 -9.44
N GLN A 49 8.00 -33.23 -10.19
CA GLN A 49 7.08 -33.13 -11.31
C GLN A 49 5.65 -32.80 -10.88
N GLU A 50 5.17 -33.34 -9.77
CA GLU A 50 3.85 -33.00 -9.20
C GLU A 50 3.81 -31.58 -8.61
N ASN A 51 4.93 -31.08 -8.06
CA ASN A 51 5.00 -29.74 -7.52
C ASN A 51 5.21 -28.64 -8.57
N GLN A 52 5.70 -28.97 -9.77
CA GLN A 52 5.89 -27.98 -10.83
C GLN A 52 4.60 -27.28 -11.26
N PRO A 53 3.46 -27.97 -11.54
CA PRO A 53 2.22 -27.28 -11.87
C PRO A 53 1.70 -26.43 -10.70
N ALA A 54 1.80 -26.92 -9.47
CA ALA A 54 1.38 -26.16 -8.29
C ALA A 54 2.20 -24.86 -8.11
N GLN A 55 3.52 -24.88 -8.38
CA GLN A 55 4.35 -23.68 -8.38
C GLN A 55 3.99 -22.72 -9.50
N ALA A 56 3.67 -23.24 -10.70
CA ALA A 56 3.21 -22.41 -11.81
C ALA A 56 1.85 -21.75 -11.49
N ASP A 57 0.93 -22.50 -10.88
CA ASP A 57 -0.36 -21.97 -10.44
C ASP A 57 -0.21 -20.91 -9.35
N ILE A 58 0.67 -21.14 -8.37
CA ILE A 58 0.99 -20.13 -7.34
C ILE A 58 1.54 -18.85 -7.98
N SER A 59 2.47 -18.97 -8.92
CA SER A 59 3.04 -17.81 -9.62
C SER A 59 1.97 -17.06 -10.43
N ASN A 60 1.11 -17.79 -11.14
CA ASN A 60 0.01 -17.19 -11.90
C ASN A 60 -1.00 -16.49 -10.99
N LEU A 61 -1.39 -17.12 -9.89
CA LEU A 61 -2.31 -16.53 -8.91
C LEU A 61 -1.71 -15.32 -8.22
N THR A 62 -0.40 -15.36 -7.90
CA THR A 62 0.30 -14.22 -7.32
C THR A 62 0.30 -13.04 -8.28
N ASN A 63 0.67 -13.26 -9.55
CA ASN A 63 0.65 -12.22 -10.59
C ASN A 63 -0.76 -11.66 -10.81
N GLN A 64 -1.79 -12.51 -10.81
CA GLN A 64 -3.17 -12.06 -10.93
C GLN A 64 -3.62 -11.24 -9.72
N ASN A 65 -3.24 -11.65 -8.50
CA ASN A 65 -3.54 -10.90 -7.29
C ASN A 65 -2.86 -9.52 -7.29
N GLU A 66 -1.60 -9.44 -7.71
CA GLU A 66 -0.89 -8.18 -7.84
C GLU A 66 -1.59 -7.26 -8.85
N GLN A 67 -1.90 -7.77 -10.04
CA GLN A 67 -2.62 -7.00 -11.06
C GLN A 67 -4.01 -6.53 -10.60
N LEU A 68 -4.73 -7.38 -9.87
CA LEU A 68 -6.03 -7.01 -9.32
C LEU A 68 -5.89 -5.97 -8.21
N SER A 69 -4.90 -6.12 -7.35
CA SER A 69 -4.59 -5.15 -6.30
C SER A 69 -4.27 -3.78 -6.87
N ASP A 70 -3.44 -3.71 -7.92
CA ASP A 70 -3.10 -2.46 -8.60
C ASP A 70 -4.34 -1.81 -9.25
N LYS A 71 -5.18 -2.60 -9.91
CA LYS A 71 -6.43 -2.10 -10.49
C LYS A 71 -7.39 -1.57 -9.42
N VAL A 72 -7.51 -2.26 -8.30
CA VAL A 72 -8.32 -1.81 -7.17
C VAL A 72 -7.73 -0.54 -6.55
N ALA A 73 -6.41 -0.45 -6.39
CA ALA A 73 -5.74 0.75 -5.90
C ALA A 73 -6.03 1.98 -6.77
N ILE A 74 -5.95 1.84 -8.10
CA ILE A 74 -6.29 2.91 -9.04
C ILE A 74 -7.80 3.24 -8.97
N ALA A 75 -8.66 2.24 -8.97
CA ALA A 75 -10.11 2.43 -8.93
C ALA A 75 -10.61 3.02 -7.60
N SER A 76 -9.88 2.83 -6.50
CA SER A 76 -10.22 3.37 -5.19
C SER A 76 -9.70 4.78 -4.92
N GLN A 77 -9.03 5.41 -5.88
CA GLN A 77 -8.60 6.80 -5.74
C GLN A 77 -9.79 7.74 -5.68
N LEU A 78 -9.74 8.68 -4.73
CA LEU A 78 -10.68 9.79 -4.69
C LEU A 78 -10.46 10.70 -5.90
N ASN A 79 -11.53 11.31 -6.38
CA ASN A 79 -11.46 12.29 -7.46
C ASN A 79 -12.23 13.55 -7.07
N ALA A 80 -11.58 14.70 -7.18
CA ALA A 80 -12.18 16.00 -6.95
C ALA A 80 -12.60 16.62 -8.28
N THR A 81 -13.88 16.90 -8.42
CA THR A 81 -14.51 17.50 -9.59
C THR A 81 -15.10 18.86 -9.25
N SER A 82 -15.50 19.62 -10.28
CA SER A 82 -16.15 20.93 -10.13
C SER A 82 -15.37 21.91 -9.25
N ILE A 83 -14.03 21.92 -9.40
CA ILE A 83 -13.17 22.78 -8.60
C ILE A 83 -13.37 24.24 -9.01
N SER A 84 -13.82 25.05 -8.06
CA SER A 84 -14.05 26.49 -8.22
C SER A 84 -13.23 27.28 -7.23
N VAL A 85 -12.56 28.33 -7.71
CA VAL A 85 -11.71 29.22 -6.91
C VAL A 85 -12.30 30.61 -6.95
N ILE A 86 -12.68 31.13 -5.80
CA ILE A 86 -13.38 32.41 -5.68
C ILE A 86 -12.57 33.33 -4.75
N PRO A 87 -11.96 34.40 -5.29
CA PRO A 87 -11.29 35.41 -4.47
C PRO A 87 -12.33 36.29 -3.78
N LEU A 88 -12.23 36.42 -2.46
CA LEU A 88 -13.14 37.15 -1.61
C LEU A 88 -12.46 38.35 -0.97
N ASN A 89 -13.21 39.44 -0.86
CA ASN A 89 -12.79 40.64 -0.14
C ASN A 89 -13.04 40.52 1.37
N LYS A 90 -12.69 41.54 2.13
CA LYS A 90 -12.89 41.63 3.60
C LYS A 90 -14.36 41.43 4.04
N ARG A 91 -15.31 41.67 3.14
CA ARG A 91 -16.77 41.54 3.40
C ARG A 91 -17.31 40.17 2.94
N GLY A 92 -16.45 39.25 2.49
CA GLY A 92 -16.87 37.96 1.97
C GLY A 92 -17.52 37.99 0.58
N LYS A 93 -17.43 39.11 -0.14
CA LYS A 93 -17.93 39.21 -1.50
C LYS A 93 -16.82 38.94 -2.51
N GLU A 94 -17.17 38.31 -3.62
CA GLU A 94 -16.26 38.09 -4.73
C GLU A 94 -15.64 39.39 -5.20
N CYS A 95 -14.33 39.38 -5.46
CA CYS A 95 -13.62 40.55 -5.99
C CYS A 95 -12.66 40.11 -7.10
N LYS A 96 -12.52 41.01 -8.09
CA LYS A 96 -11.65 40.80 -9.26
C LYS A 96 -10.26 41.41 -9.08
N LYS A 97 -10.13 42.40 -8.20
CA LYS A 97 -8.87 43.14 -7.99
C LYS A 97 -8.05 42.41 -6.92
N ILE A 98 -6.84 42.04 -7.25
CA ILE A 98 -5.93 41.28 -6.37
C ILE A 98 -5.66 42.01 -5.04
N LYS A 99 -5.61 43.33 -5.04
CA LYS A 99 -5.37 44.17 -3.85
C LYS A 99 -6.47 44.08 -2.82
N ASP A 100 -7.68 43.72 -3.25
CA ASP A 100 -8.88 43.62 -2.42
C ASP A 100 -9.08 42.20 -1.87
N VAL A 101 -8.34 41.22 -2.42
CA VAL A 101 -8.44 39.80 -2.00
C VAL A 101 -7.91 39.65 -0.59
N LYS A 102 -8.76 39.20 0.32
CA LYS A 102 -8.41 38.90 1.71
C LYS A 102 -8.61 37.43 2.06
N LYS A 103 -9.35 36.72 1.23
CA LYS A 103 -9.62 35.29 1.40
C LYS A 103 -9.79 34.64 0.04
N ILE A 104 -9.28 33.43 -0.12
CA ILE A 104 -9.51 32.59 -1.30
C ILE A 104 -10.41 31.45 -0.85
N ALA A 105 -11.60 31.35 -1.43
CA ALA A 105 -12.49 30.23 -1.23
C ALA A 105 -12.29 29.21 -2.33
N ILE A 106 -12.11 27.96 -1.99
CA ILE A 106 -11.96 26.84 -2.89
C ILE A 106 -13.09 25.86 -2.63
N HIS A 107 -13.97 25.68 -3.60
CA HIS A 107 -15.07 24.74 -3.55
C HIS A 107 -14.82 23.62 -4.54
N PHE A 108 -15.04 22.40 -4.14
CA PHE A 108 -14.95 21.23 -5.01
C PHE A 108 -15.86 20.12 -4.52
N THR A 109 -16.12 19.18 -5.38
CA THR A 109 -16.93 18.01 -5.05
C THR A 109 -16.06 16.76 -5.16
N ILE A 110 -16.02 15.97 -4.10
CA ILE A 110 -15.43 14.64 -4.12
C ILE A 110 -16.45 13.71 -4.75
N SER A 111 -16.09 13.07 -5.85
CA SER A 111 -16.98 12.17 -6.57
C SER A 111 -17.29 10.92 -5.74
N ARG A 112 -18.49 10.38 -5.97
CA ARG A 112 -18.85 9.07 -5.42
C ARG A 112 -17.85 8.00 -5.89
N ASN A 113 -17.32 7.23 -4.95
CA ASN A 113 -16.50 6.07 -5.25
C ASN A 113 -16.86 4.91 -4.31
N VAL A 114 -17.41 3.84 -4.88
CA VAL A 114 -17.85 2.66 -4.13
C VAL A 114 -16.70 1.72 -3.76
N THR A 115 -15.56 1.86 -4.42
CA THR A 115 -14.37 1.03 -4.19
C THR A 115 -13.50 1.59 -3.06
N THR A 116 -13.60 2.90 -2.81
CA THR A 116 -12.87 3.57 -1.73
C THR A 116 -13.49 3.24 -0.39
N ALA A 117 -12.67 2.81 0.57
CA ALA A 117 -13.13 2.58 1.93
C ALA A 117 -13.66 3.87 2.57
N THR A 118 -14.80 3.77 3.26
CA THR A 118 -15.36 4.87 4.05
C THR A 118 -14.53 5.14 5.31
N GLY A 119 -14.53 6.36 5.80
CA GLY A 119 -13.83 6.75 7.02
C GLY A 119 -13.21 8.14 6.95
N MET A 120 -12.41 8.45 7.97
CA MET A 120 -11.70 9.73 8.05
C MET A 120 -10.59 9.81 6.98
N ARG A 121 -10.60 10.90 6.23
CA ARG A 121 -9.61 11.21 5.20
C ARG A 121 -9.03 12.61 5.42
N THR A 122 -7.73 12.72 5.29
CA THR A 122 -7.06 14.03 5.36
C THR A 122 -6.84 14.57 3.95
N LEU A 123 -7.40 15.76 3.72
CA LEU A 123 -7.19 16.52 2.49
C LEU A 123 -6.10 17.55 2.70
N TYR A 124 -5.15 17.61 1.78
CA TYR A 124 -4.16 18.66 1.70
C TYR A 124 -4.41 19.47 0.43
N LEU A 125 -4.48 20.79 0.58
CA LEU A 125 -4.60 21.71 -0.53
C LEU A 125 -3.35 22.57 -0.60
N ARG A 126 -2.78 22.65 -1.78
CA ARG A 126 -1.60 23.44 -2.08
C ARG A 126 -1.94 24.53 -3.07
N ILE A 127 -1.66 25.77 -2.72
CA ILE A 127 -1.82 26.93 -3.60
C ILE A 127 -0.43 27.40 -4.00
N THR A 128 -0.10 27.28 -5.27
CA THR A 128 1.18 27.72 -5.83
C THR A 128 0.99 29.04 -6.55
N THR A 129 1.83 30.01 -6.22
CA THR A 129 1.84 31.36 -6.82
C THR A 129 2.38 31.33 -8.26
N PRO A 130 2.20 32.38 -9.04
CA PRO A 130 2.81 32.50 -10.37
C PRO A 130 4.35 32.45 -10.35
N THR A 131 4.98 32.78 -9.21
CA THR A 131 6.44 32.68 -9.00
C THR A 131 6.93 31.27 -8.66
N GLY A 132 6.01 30.33 -8.48
CA GLY A 132 6.33 28.94 -8.12
C GLY A 132 6.41 28.67 -6.62
N GLU A 133 6.20 29.66 -5.78
CA GLU A 133 6.17 29.52 -4.33
C GLU A 133 4.83 28.98 -3.84
N THR A 134 4.83 28.23 -2.74
CA THR A 134 3.59 27.75 -2.14
C THR A 134 3.17 28.66 -1.00
N LEU A 135 1.92 29.13 -1.03
CA LEU A 135 1.30 29.82 0.09
C LEU A 135 1.13 28.83 1.24
N SER A 136 2.01 28.88 2.25
CA SER A 136 2.02 27.92 3.36
C SER A 136 2.11 28.62 4.70
N LYS A 137 1.46 28.05 5.71
CA LYS A 137 1.58 28.48 7.12
C LYS A 137 2.57 27.61 7.92
N GLY A 138 3.50 26.90 7.24
CA GLY A 138 4.58 26.14 7.87
C GLY A 138 4.31 24.64 8.07
N GLY A 139 3.31 24.08 7.37
CA GLY A 139 3.09 22.64 7.39
C GLY A 139 3.56 21.94 6.12
N SER A 140 3.95 20.68 6.22
CA SER A 140 4.29 19.81 5.11
C SER A 140 3.64 18.43 5.27
N PHE A 141 3.54 17.69 4.18
CA PHE A 141 3.06 16.31 4.13
C PHE A 141 3.93 15.48 3.19
N ASP A 142 3.90 14.17 3.38
CA ASP A 142 4.66 13.23 2.55
C ASP A 142 3.92 12.96 1.24
N PHE A 143 4.62 13.16 0.12
CA PHE A 143 4.14 12.84 -1.21
C PHE A 143 5.30 12.30 -2.05
N GLU A 144 5.17 11.08 -2.59
CA GLU A 144 6.20 10.42 -3.42
C GLU A 144 7.61 10.50 -2.83
N ASN A 145 7.76 10.20 -1.54
CA ASN A 145 9.02 10.28 -0.78
C ASN A 145 9.62 11.70 -0.67
N LYS A 146 8.80 12.73 -0.84
CA LYS A 146 9.20 14.14 -0.67
C LYS A 146 8.27 14.84 0.31
N GLN A 147 8.82 15.76 1.08
CA GLN A 147 8.04 16.64 1.94
C GLN A 147 7.55 17.84 1.12
N LEU A 148 6.23 17.91 0.89
CA LEU A 148 5.62 19.04 0.19
C LEU A 148 4.91 19.98 1.17
N PRO A 149 5.13 21.31 1.06
CA PRO A 149 4.37 22.26 1.85
C PRO A 149 2.91 22.32 1.39
N TYR A 150 1.98 22.42 2.33
CA TYR A 150 0.57 22.61 2.06
C TYR A 150 0.08 23.99 2.53
N SER A 151 -0.97 24.49 1.88
CA SER A 151 -1.65 25.72 2.28
C SER A 151 -2.75 25.43 3.32
N ILE A 152 -3.57 24.44 3.06
CA ILE A 152 -4.70 24.05 3.92
C ILE A 152 -4.65 22.54 4.15
N ARG A 153 -4.90 22.14 5.40
CA ARG A 153 -5.19 20.75 5.79
C ARG A 153 -6.63 20.70 6.33
N LYS A 154 -7.38 19.70 5.91
CA LYS A 154 -8.73 19.44 6.42
C LYS A 154 -8.98 17.95 6.50
N ASP A 155 -9.45 17.51 7.65
CA ASP A 155 -9.94 16.16 7.83
C ASP A 155 -11.44 16.13 7.50
N ILE A 156 -11.86 15.14 6.73
CA ILE A 156 -13.24 14.90 6.32
C ILE A 156 -13.61 13.44 6.60
N GLU A 157 -14.88 13.21 6.87
CA GLU A 157 -15.42 11.86 6.89
C GLU A 157 -16.01 11.54 5.51
N TYR A 158 -15.39 10.59 4.81
CA TYR A 158 -15.85 10.14 3.51
C TYR A 158 -16.80 8.93 3.67
N THR A 159 -17.99 9.05 3.14
CA THR A 159 -19.06 8.04 3.27
C THR A 159 -19.27 7.20 2.02
N GLY A 160 -18.38 7.31 1.02
CA GLY A 160 -18.55 6.64 -0.28
C GLY A 160 -19.51 7.36 -1.22
N GLN A 161 -20.14 8.45 -0.78
CA GLN A 161 -21.06 9.25 -1.59
C GLN A 161 -20.40 10.53 -2.08
N GLU A 162 -21.06 11.18 -3.02
CA GLU A 162 -20.64 12.49 -3.50
C GLU A 162 -20.73 13.51 -2.35
N GLN A 163 -19.64 14.27 -2.15
CA GLN A 163 -19.54 15.22 -1.04
C GLN A 163 -18.95 16.55 -1.49
N ALA A 164 -19.68 17.63 -1.28
CA ALA A 164 -19.18 18.98 -1.51
C ALA A 164 -18.28 19.43 -0.35
N VAL A 165 -17.10 19.94 -0.69
CA VAL A 165 -16.11 20.44 0.26
C VAL A 165 -15.81 21.89 -0.04
N SER A 166 -15.76 22.72 1.02
CA SER A 166 -15.37 24.12 0.94
C SER A 166 -14.17 24.37 1.85
N LEU A 167 -13.14 24.98 1.29
CA LEU A 167 -11.92 25.37 1.98
C LEU A 167 -11.70 26.87 1.82
N TYR A 168 -11.10 27.48 2.84
CA TYR A 168 -10.84 28.90 2.86
C TYR A 168 -9.38 29.16 3.25
N TRP A 169 -8.70 29.96 2.45
CA TRP A 169 -7.35 30.46 2.72
C TRP A 169 -7.41 31.96 3.04
N ASP A 170 -6.98 32.34 4.24
CA ASP A 170 -6.85 33.76 4.60
C ASP A 170 -5.52 34.29 4.06
N VAL A 171 -5.60 35.32 3.28
CA VAL A 171 -4.45 35.99 2.64
C VAL A 171 -3.80 36.91 3.65
N ASN A 172 -2.61 36.55 4.12
CA ASN A 172 -1.80 37.32 5.06
C ASN A 172 -0.59 38.00 4.38
N GLU A 173 -0.36 37.69 3.13
CA GLU A 173 0.77 38.15 2.33
C GLU A 173 0.29 38.90 1.07
N THR A 174 1.20 39.62 0.43
CA THR A 174 0.88 40.34 -0.81
C THR A 174 0.81 39.35 -1.97
N LEU A 175 -0.34 39.25 -2.59
CA LEU A 175 -0.53 38.41 -3.77
C LEU A 175 0.01 39.12 -5.02
N SER A 176 0.65 38.37 -5.91
CA SER A 176 1.10 38.83 -7.24
C SER A 176 0.04 38.50 -8.30
N ALA A 177 -0.14 39.38 -9.27
CA ALA A 177 -1.02 39.07 -10.40
C ALA A 177 -0.45 37.93 -11.25
N GLY A 178 -1.32 37.06 -11.73
CA GLY A 178 -0.91 35.92 -12.54
C GLY A 178 -1.71 34.63 -12.26
N GLU A 179 -1.23 33.52 -12.82
CA GLU A 179 -1.88 32.23 -12.74
C GLU A 179 -1.47 31.50 -11.46
N TYR A 180 -2.44 31.21 -10.62
CA TYR A 180 -2.30 30.39 -9.42
C TYR A 180 -2.69 28.95 -9.72
N ARG A 181 -1.85 27.99 -9.32
CA ARG A 181 -2.15 26.56 -9.41
C ARG A 181 -2.62 26.04 -8.06
N ILE A 182 -3.71 25.34 -8.08
CA ILE A 182 -4.31 24.72 -6.91
C ILE A 182 -4.29 23.20 -7.11
N ASP A 183 -3.58 22.50 -6.26
CA ASP A 183 -3.49 21.05 -6.24
C ASP A 183 -4.16 20.53 -4.97
N ILE A 184 -5.00 19.50 -5.11
CA ILE A 184 -5.70 18.86 -4.01
C ILE A 184 -5.19 17.43 -3.89
N PHE A 185 -4.79 17.06 -2.66
CA PHE A 185 -4.23 15.75 -2.36
C PHE A 185 -5.07 15.04 -1.32
N ALA A 186 -5.20 13.74 -1.46
CA ALA A 186 -5.74 12.84 -0.46
C ALA A 186 -5.04 11.48 -0.57
N ASP A 187 -4.84 10.81 0.56
CA ASP A 187 -4.27 9.46 0.61
C ASP A 187 -2.93 9.31 -0.14
N GLY A 188 -2.11 10.36 -0.14
CA GLY A 188 -0.81 10.37 -0.83
C GLY A 188 -0.89 10.51 -2.35
N GLN A 189 -2.03 10.95 -2.90
CA GLN A 189 -2.24 11.13 -4.35
C GLN A 189 -2.87 12.47 -4.67
N VAL A 190 -2.66 12.96 -5.90
CA VAL A 190 -3.35 14.13 -6.42
C VAL A 190 -4.75 13.73 -6.86
N ILE A 191 -5.76 14.27 -6.18
CA ILE A 191 -7.18 13.97 -6.48
C ILE A 191 -7.84 15.04 -7.35
N GLY A 192 -7.23 16.22 -7.48
CA GLY A 192 -7.74 17.29 -8.33
C GLY A 192 -6.72 18.40 -8.51
N GLN A 193 -6.80 19.05 -9.65
CA GLN A 193 -5.94 20.20 -10.00
C GLN A 193 -6.74 21.24 -10.76
N THR A 194 -6.48 22.51 -10.46
CA THR A 194 -7.05 23.62 -11.22
C THR A 194 -6.10 24.81 -11.26
N ARG A 195 -6.36 25.72 -12.19
CA ARG A 195 -5.63 26.97 -12.32
C ARG A 195 -6.60 28.14 -12.31
N HIS A 196 -6.22 29.21 -11.66
CA HIS A 196 -7.02 30.39 -11.56
C HIS A 196 -6.16 31.66 -11.73
N ASN A 197 -6.59 32.57 -12.59
CA ASN A 197 -5.85 33.81 -12.87
C ASN A 197 -6.38 34.94 -12.00
N LEU A 198 -5.53 35.45 -11.11
CA LEU A 198 -5.83 36.66 -10.33
C LEU A 198 -5.25 37.90 -11.04
N LYS A 199 -6.08 38.95 -11.21
CA LYS A 199 -5.75 40.18 -11.93
C LYS A 199 -5.68 41.37 -10.99
#